data_7372e8a9690b73cdf345afe7a0611436
#
_entry.id   7372e8a9690b73cdf345afe7a0611436
#
_cell.length_a   1.000
_cell.length_b   1.000
_cell.length_c   1.000
_cell.angle_alpha   90.00
_cell.angle_beta   90.00
_cell.angle_gamma   90.00
#
_symmetry.space_group_name_H-M   'P 1'
#
loop_
_entity.id
_entity.type
_entity.pdbx_description
1 polymer ?
#
loop_
_entity_poly.entity_id
_entity_poly.type
_entity_poly.pdbx_seq_one_letter_code
_entity_poly.pdbx_strand_id
1 'polypeptide(L)'
;MKIDIFTHVMLPRYKRALYKHADKFATEKAVQDRRPILTDYEGRLRKIEPYPDMVQILSATMPPLEEVVGPQEAAELARICNGEGCAGQASHSYRL
;
A
#
# COMPACT_ATOMS: atom_id res chain seq x y z
N MET A 1 -21.63 0.40 -11.02
CA MET A 1 -20.29 0.62 -10.45
C MET A 1 -20.10 -0.25 -9.22
N LYS A 2 -18.94 -0.86 -9.12
CA LYS A 2 -18.58 -1.68 -7.95
C LYS A 2 -17.41 -1.01 -7.26
N ILE A 3 -17.49 -0.90 -5.93
CA ILE A 3 -16.43 -0.28 -5.14
C ILE A 3 -15.88 -1.31 -4.16
N ASP A 4 -14.58 -1.61 -4.28
CA ASP A 4 -13.88 -2.53 -3.41
C ASP A 4 -13.11 -1.74 -2.37
N ILE A 5 -13.55 -1.81 -1.11
CA ILE A 5 -12.92 -1.09 0.00
C ILE A 5 -11.91 -1.95 0.77
N PHE A 6 -11.78 -3.22 0.43
CA PHE A 6 -10.85 -4.15 1.08
C PHE A 6 -9.62 -4.40 0.22
N THR A 7 -9.07 -3.33 -0.34
CA THR A 7 -7.91 -3.42 -1.22
C THR A 7 -6.69 -2.85 -0.52
N HIS A 8 -5.68 -3.70 -0.33
CA HIS A 8 -4.46 -3.32 0.36
C HIS A 8 -3.28 -3.24 -0.60
N VAL A 9 -2.41 -2.26 -0.35
CA VAL A 9 -1.17 -2.08 -1.11
C VAL A 9 -0.03 -1.79 -0.16
N MET A 10 1.17 -2.08 -0.63
CA MET A 10 2.40 -1.65 0.02
C MET A 10 3.33 -1.15 -1.08
N LEU A 11 3.19 0.12 -1.43
CA LEU A 11 3.92 0.71 -2.54
C LEU A 11 5.41 0.86 -2.21
N PRO A 12 6.30 0.90 -3.23
CA PRO A 12 7.73 0.73 -3.02
C PRO A 12 8.39 1.74 -2.07
N ARG A 13 8.07 3.02 -2.17
CA ARG A 13 8.68 4.04 -1.30
C ARG A 13 8.28 3.84 0.15
N TYR A 14 7.00 3.58 0.38
CA TYR A 14 6.49 3.31 1.72
C TYR A 14 7.13 2.03 2.26
N LYS A 15 7.21 0.99 1.44
CA LYS A 15 7.83 -0.27 1.84
C LYS A 15 9.28 -0.07 2.27
N ARG A 16 10.06 0.69 1.50
CA ARG A 16 11.46 0.96 1.85
C ARG A 16 11.58 1.67 3.20
N ALA A 17 10.74 2.67 3.44
CA ALA A 17 10.76 3.41 4.69
C ALA A 17 10.33 2.55 5.87
N LEU A 18 9.27 1.77 5.69
CA LEU A 18 8.74 0.91 6.74
C LEU A 18 9.70 -0.23 7.09
N TYR A 19 10.33 -0.83 6.10
CA TYR A 19 11.19 -2.00 6.30
C TYR A 19 12.50 -1.69 7.04
N LYS A 20 12.81 -0.43 7.24
CA LYS A 20 13.89 -0.04 8.16
C LYS A 20 13.61 -0.47 9.60
N HIS A 21 12.34 -0.71 9.92
CA HIS A 21 11.89 -1.17 11.24
C HIS A 21 11.43 -2.63 11.22
N ALA A 22 11.92 -3.41 10.27
CA ALA A 22 11.45 -4.79 10.03
C ALA A 22 11.59 -5.70 11.24
N ASP A 23 12.56 -5.45 12.12
CA ASP A 23 12.75 -6.22 13.34
C ASP A 23 11.57 -6.14 14.30
N LYS A 24 10.72 -5.11 14.15
CA LYS A 24 9.57 -4.88 15.02
C LYS A 24 8.27 -5.49 14.48
N PHE A 25 8.30 -6.03 13.26
CA PHE A 25 7.12 -6.67 12.68
C PHE A 25 7.51 -7.88 11.80
N ALA A 26 8.43 -8.69 12.28
CA ALA A 26 8.99 -9.81 11.51
C ALA A 26 7.93 -10.78 10.99
N THR A 27 6.90 -11.06 11.79
CA THR A 27 5.84 -11.99 11.39
C THR A 27 5.02 -11.43 10.22
N GLU A 28 4.59 -10.19 10.34
CA GLU A 28 3.82 -9.52 9.29
C GLU A 28 4.66 -9.35 8.01
N LYS A 29 5.95 -9.03 8.18
CA LYS A 29 6.87 -8.93 7.06
C LYS A 29 6.97 -10.23 6.28
N ALA A 30 7.08 -11.35 6.99
CA ALA A 30 7.17 -12.66 6.35
C ALA A 30 5.92 -12.97 5.52
N VAL A 31 4.74 -12.62 6.03
CA VAL A 31 3.49 -12.79 5.29
C VAL A 31 3.46 -11.89 4.05
N GLN A 32 3.85 -10.64 4.20
CA GLN A 32 3.81 -9.67 3.11
C GLN A 32 4.82 -10.00 2.01
N ASP A 33 5.99 -10.50 2.38
CA ASP A 33 7.02 -10.88 1.41
C ASP A 33 6.57 -12.01 0.49
N ARG A 34 5.55 -12.76 0.88
CA ARG A 34 4.96 -13.82 0.06
C ARG A 34 3.88 -13.31 -0.88
N ARG A 35 3.61 -12.01 -0.88
CA ARG A 35 2.52 -11.42 -1.66
C ARG A 35 3.05 -10.28 -2.53
N PRO A 36 3.75 -10.59 -3.62
CA PRO A 36 4.35 -9.56 -4.48
C PRO A 36 3.35 -8.56 -5.03
N ILE A 37 2.08 -8.96 -5.17
CA ILE A 37 1.04 -8.07 -5.69
C ILE A 37 0.82 -6.83 -4.83
N LEU A 38 1.17 -6.89 -3.54
CA LEU A 38 1.05 -5.72 -2.66
C LEU A 38 1.93 -4.55 -3.11
N THR A 39 3.08 -4.86 -3.72
CA THR A 39 4.05 -3.87 -4.16
C THR A 39 3.98 -3.64 -5.68
N ASP A 40 3.43 -4.57 -6.42
CA ASP A 40 3.37 -4.53 -7.89
C ASP A 40 2.12 -3.77 -8.34
N TYR A 41 2.22 -2.44 -8.38
CA TYR A 41 1.11 -1.58 -8.76
C TYR A 41 0.70 -1.80 -10.22
N GLU A 42 1.68 -1.94 -11.11
CA GLU A 42 1.39 -2.18 -12.53
C GLU A 42 0.69 -3.52 -12.75
N GLY A 43 1.11 -4.56 -12.03
CA GLY A 43 0.45 -5.85 -12.08
C GLY A 43 -0.99 -5.78 -11.60
N ARG A 44 -1.24 -4.96 -10.57
CA ARG A 44 -2.59 -4.72 -10.06
C ARG A 44 -3.47 -4.06 -11.12
N LEU A 45 -2.95 -3.04 -11.79
CA LEU A 45 -3.69 -2.36 -12.85
C LEU A 45 -4.05 -3.34 -13.98
N ARG A 46 -3.14 -4.19 -14.38
CA ARG A 46 -3.41 -5.20 -15.40
C ARG A 46 -4.51 -6.17 -14.97
N LYS A 47 -4.54 -6.52 -13.70
CA LYS A 47 -5.56 -7.47 -13.19
C LYS A 47 -6.96 -6.88 -13.15
N ILE A 48 -7.09 -5.58 -12.92
CA ILE A 48 -8.40 -4.94 -12.88
C ILE A 48 -8.84 -4.38 -14.24
N GLU A 49 -7.97 -4.35 -15.22
CA GLU A 49 -8.29 -3.84 -16.55
C GLU A 49 -9.53 -4.50 -17.17
N PRO A 50 -9.74 -5.83 -17.05
CA PRO A 50 -10.96 -6.47 -17.58
C PRO A 50 -12.24 -6.06 -16.86
N TYR A 51 -12.15 -5.32 -15.76
CA TYR A 51 -13.28 -4.95 -14.92
C TYR A 51 -13.41 -3.43 -14.84
N PRO A 52 -13.78 -2.74 -15.96
CA PRO A 52 -13.79 -1.27 -16.00
C PRO A 52 -14.83 -0.66 -15.07
N ASP A 53 -15.78 -1.45 -14.59
CA ASP A 53 -16.84 -1.03 -13.68
C ASP A 53 -16.39 -1.03 -12.22
N MET A 54 -15.20 -1.55 -11.93
CA MET A 54 -14.69 -1.66 -10.57
C MET A 54 -13.80 -0.49 -10.20
N VAL A 55 -14.01 0.06 -9.02
CA VAL A 55 -13.13 1.06 -8.40
C VAL A 55 -12.58 0.47 -7.13
N GLN A 56 -11.26 0.49 -6.96
CA GLN A 56 -10.61 0.02 -5.74
C GLN A 56 -10.16 1.22 -4.91
N ILE A 57 -10.52 1.20 -3.63
CA ILE A 57 -10.03 2.20 -2.67
C ILE A 57 -8.83 1.58 -1.98
N LEU A 58 -7.66 2.13 -2.27
CA LEU A 58 -6.40 1.58 -1.79
C LEU A 58 -6.12 2.03 -0.36
N SER A 59 -5.71 1.09 0.48
CA SER A 59 -5.29 1.39 1.84
C SER A 59 -4.00 0.66 2.16
N ALA A 60 -3.27 1.17 3.15
CA ALA A 60 -2.05 0.52 3.60
C ALA A 60 -2.38 -0.80 4.28
N THR A 61 -1.48 -1.77 4.09
CA THR A 61 -1.61 -3.06 4.75
C THR A 61 -0.94 -3.04 6.13
N MET A 62 -0.97 -4.17 6.84
CA MET A 62 -0.28 -4.34 8.12
C MET A 62 1.22 -4.06 8.00
N PRO A 63 1.92 -3.64 9.04
CA PRO A 63 1.46 -3.55 10.43
C PRO A 63 0.83 -2.19 10.77
N PRO A 64 0.09 -2.09 11.88
CA PRO A 64 -0.33 -0.80 12.41
C PRO A 64 0.91 0.02 12.81
N LEU A 65 0.99 1.25 12.34
CA LEU A 65 2.20 2.05 12.54
C LEU A 65 2.48 2.35 14.01
N GLU A 66 1.43 2.54 14.80
CA GLU A 66 1.55 2.82 16.23
C GLU A 66 2.19 1.68 17.03
N GLU A 67 2.19 0.49 16.48
CA GLU A 67 2.85 -0.67 17.11
C GLU A 67 4.32 -0.81 16.72
N VAL A 68 4.75 -0.07 15.70
CA VAL A 68 6.11 -0.20 15.14
C VAL A 68 6.97 0.98 15.53
N VAL A 69 6.44 2.19 15.49
CA VAL A 69 7.20 3.42 15.71
C VAL A 69 6.42 4.39 16.58
N GLY A 70 7.11 5.43 17.06
CA GLY A 70 6.47 6.49 17.82
C GLY A 70 5.61 7.40 16.95
N PRO A 71 4.87 8.35 17.59
CA PRO A 71 3.89 9.18 16.85
C PRO A 71 4.47 10.01 15.72
N GLN A 72 5.66 10.56 15.89
CA GLN A 72 6.27 11.40 14.85
C GLN A 72 6.64 10.59 13.61
N GLU A 73 7.27 9.45 13.81
CA GLU A 73 7.63 8.56 12.70
C GLU A 73 6.40 7.94 12.05
N ALA A 74 5.39 7.61 12.84
CA ALA A 74 4.14 7.09 12.31
C ALA A 74 3.48 8.11 11.37
N ALA A 75 3.45 9.37 11.75
CA ALA A 75 2.91 10.42 10.90
C ALA A 75 3.72 10.59 9.62
N GLU A 76 5.04 10.49 9.72
CA GLU A 76 5.92 10.59 8.55
C GLU A 76 5.71 9.43 7.58
N LEU A 77 5.63 8.20 8.09
CA LEU A 77 5.36 7.02 7.27
C LEU A 77 3.99 7.11 6.60
N ALA A 78 2.99 7.61 7.32
CA ALA A 78 1.65 7.80 6.75
C ALA A 78 1.68 8.82 5.61
N ARG A 79 2.44 9.91 5.74
CA ARG A 79 2.59 10.88 4.66
C ARG A 79 3.24 10.28 3.43
N ILE A 80 4.28 9.48 3.62
CA ILE A 80 4.94 8.79 2.50
C ILE A 80 3.95 7.86 1.80
N CYS A 81 3.21 7.08 2.56
CA CYS A 81 2.23 6.14 2.02
C CYS A 81 1.16 6.87 1.20
N ASN A 82 0.56 7.90 1.78
CA ASN A 82 -0.50 8.64 1.12
C ASN A 82 0.01 9.40 -0.11
N GLY A 83 1.20 10.00 -0.01
CA GLY A 83 1.80 10.71 -1.12
C GLY A 83 2.10 9.82 -2.30
N GLU A 84 2.63 8.64 -2.05
CA GLU A 84 2.93 7.66 -3.10
C GLU A 84 1.65 7.15 -3.76
N GLY A 85 0.61 6.91 -2.98
CA GLY A 85 -0.69 6.49 -3.51
C GLY A 85 -1.28 7.54 -4.43
N CYS A 86 -1.25 8.81 -4.03
CA CYS A 86 -1.75 9.90 -4.85
C CYS A 86 -0.93 10.07 -6.14
N ALA A 87 0.39 9.95 -6.05
CA ALA A 87 1.25 10.04 -7.22
C ALA A 87 0.97 8.92 -8.21
N GLY A 88 0.73 7.71 -7.70
CA GLY A 88 0.36 6.57 -8.53
C GLY A 88 -0.95 6.81 -9.29
N GLN A 89 -1.94 7.37 -8.61
CA GLN A 89 -3.21 7.72 -9.24
C GLN A 89 -3.03 8.76 -10.36
N ALA A 90 -2.28 9.80 -10.09
CA ALA A 90 -2.03 10.85 -11.08
C ALA A 90 -1.31 10.28 -12.31
N SER A 91 -0.30 9.44 -12.11
CA SER A 91 0.49 8.86 -13.19
C SER A 91 -0.32 7.97 -14.11
N HIS A 92 -1.30 7.27 -13.57
CA HIS A 92 -2.07 6.28 -14.32
C HIS A 92 -3.50 6.74 -14.60
N SER A 93 -3.82 7.99 -14.30
CA SER A 93 -5.19 8.51 -14.40
C SER A 93 -6.17 7.61 -13.66
N TYR A 94 -5.74 7.08 -12.54
CA TYR A 94 -6.47 6.09 -11.79
C TYR A 94 -7.46 6.75 -10.85
N ARG A 95 -8.62 6.15 -10.71
CA ARG A 95 -9.70 6.70 -9.89
C ARG A 95 -9.69 6.07 -8.50
N LEU A 96 -9.81 6.91 -7.50
CA LEU A 96 -10.08 6.46 -6.15
C LEU A 96 -11.46 6.86 -5.71
#